data_f8f7183ecc6e5b2ea6f9ee1e59253d87
#
_entry.id   f8f7183ecc6e5b2ea6f9ee1e59253d87
#
_cell.length_a   1.000
_cell.length_b   1.000
_cell.length_c   1.000
_cell.angle_alpha   90.00
_cell.angle_beta   90.00
_cell.angle_gamma   90.00
#
_symmetry.space_group_name_H-M   'P 1'
#
loop_
_entity.id
_entity.type
_entity.pdbx_description
1 polymer ?
#
loop_
_entity_poly.entity_id
_entity_poly.type
_entity_poly.pdbx_seq_one_letter_code
_entity_poly.pdbx_strand_id
1 'polypeptide(L)'
;MAEKKKVKNPGKLFCRLMAYIFRKYGIACFLVLVFIVLSVLANTQGTMFMKTLIDSYIIPILNSPDKDFAPLAAAILRVACFYGVGVLSTFAYSKIMIYVTQGTLNDLRIDLFTHMETLPIKYFDTHAHGDIMSVYTNDIDTLRQMISQSIPQLINSVITIVSVLIYMIILNIPLTVLTLVMVGVMLFVTKNLAGKSGKYFIAQQRDLGATNGFIEEMMNGQKVIKVFCHEEESIEAFNKLNDQLFHSADNANKFANILMPANAQIGNISYVLCAMVGGVLALNGIGGFTLGGLASFLTFNKSFNMPINQVSQQLNSIVMAMAGSERIFTLLDETPESDEGYVTLVNVEKDGEKLVETSDTRSGRWAWKHQHQADGSIDYVELKGDVVFDDVDFGYNDDKIVLHNVKLFATPGQKIAFVGSTGAGKTTITNLINRFYDIQDGKIRYDGINVNKIKKADLRHSLGIVLQDTHLFTASVMENIRYGKLDATDEEVIAAAKLANADAFIRHLPDGYNTMLTGDGANLSQGQRQLLAIARAAVANPPVLILDEATSSIDTRTERIVQDGMDKLMAGRTTFVIAHRLSTVKNSDCIMVLEQGRIIERGSHDELIAQKGKYYQLYTGLHG
;
A
#
# COMPACT_ATOMS: atom_id res chain seq x y z
N MET A 1 -15.45 0.24 -10.45
CA MET A 1 -15.50 -1.23 -10.63
C MET A 1 -14.16 -1.68 -11.19
N ALA A 2 -13.27 -2.19 -10.35
CA ALA A 2 -12.03 -2.79 -10.87
C ALA A 2 -12.41 -4.12 -11.53
N GLU A 3 -12.37 -4.18 -12.86
CA GLU A 3 -12.30 -5.44 -13.60
C GLU A 3 -11.21 -6.29 -12.95
N LYS A 4 -11.55 -7.53 -12.56
CA LYS A 4 -10.54 -8.52 -12.17
C LYS A 4 -9.59 -8.72 -13.36
N LYS A 5 -8.55 -7.89 -13.49
CA LYS A 5 -7.45 -8.16 -14.41
C LYS A 5 -6.91 -9.53 -14.03
N LYS A 6 -7.06 -10.51 -14.93
CA LYS A 6 -6.41 -11.81 -14.77
C LYS A 6 -4.91 -11.55 -14.63
N VAL A 7 -4.33 -12.07 -13.56
CA VAL A 7 -2.86 -12.02 -13.32
C VAL A 7 -2.14 -12.37 -14.63
N LYS A 8 -1.37 -11.46 -15.16
CA LYS A 8 -0.77 -11.53 -16.52
C LYS A 8 0.19 -12.71 -16.71
N ASN A 9 0.73 -13.34 -15.70
CA ASN A 9 1.55 -14.57 -15.75
C ASN A 9 1.70 -15.14 -14.33
N PRO A 10 0.72 -15.88 -13.81
CA PRO A 10 0.72 -16.32 -12.42
C PRO A 10 1.95 -17.19 -12.07
N GLY A 11 2.45 -17.99 -13.02
CA GLY A 11 3.64 -18.81 -12.79
C GLY A 11 4.92 -18.00 -12.60
N LYS A 12 5.16 -16.97 -13.43
CA LYS A 12 6.32 -16.09 -13.27
C LYS A 12 6.26 -15.30 -11.94
N LEU A 13 5.08 -14.83 -11.60
CA LEU A 13 4.86 -14.07 -10.36
C LEU A 13 5.10 -14.96 -9.12
N PHE A 14 4.57 -16.19 -9.14
CA PHE A 14 4.82 -17.16 -8.09
C PHE A 14 6.32 -17.49 -7.96
N CYS A 15 7.02 -17.73 -9.07
CA CYS A 15 8.46 -17.96 -9.05
C CYS A 15 9.23 -16.75 -8.49
N ARG A 16 8.82 -15.52 -8.84
CA ARG A 16 9.43 -14.30 -8.31
C ARG A 16 9.26 -14.20 -6.79
N LEU A 17 8.05 -14.44 -6.31
CA LEU A 17 7.76 -14.43 -4.89
C LEU A 17 8.54 -15.52 -4.14
N MET A 18 8.57 -16.74 -4.68
CA MET A 18 9.37 -17.82 -4.11
C MET A 18 10.86 -17.48 -4.10
N ALA A 19 11.39 -16.92 -5.18
CA ALA A 19 12.78 -16.48 -5.23
C ALA A 19 13.09 -15.42 -4.17
N TYR A 20 12.16 -14.47 -3.93
CA TYR A 20 12.29 -13.46 -2.88
C TYR A 20 12.39 -14.12 -1.49
N ILE A 21 11.51 -15.10 -1.19
CA ILE A 21 11.51 -15.83 0.10
C ILE A 21 12.77 -16.69 0.22
N PHE A 22 13.10 -17.49 -0.81
CA PHE A 22 14.22 -18.43 -0.76
C PHE A 22 15.58 -17.74 -0.68
N ARG A 23 15.72 -16.53 -1.21
CA ARG A 23 16.98 -15.77 -1.15
C ARG A 23 17.49 -15.58 0.28
N LYS A 24 16.60 -15.38 1.24
CA LYS A 24 16.95 -15.12 2.65
C LYS A 24 16.61 -16.29 3.57
N TYR A 25 15.50 -16.98 3.30
CA TYR A 25 14.94 -18.02 4.17
C TYR A 25 15.01 -19.43 3.58
N GLY A 26 15.82 -19.68 2.56
CA GLY A 26 15.87 -20.96 1.82
C GLY A 26 16.14 -22.17 2.71
N ILE A 27 17.10 -22.08 3.65
CA ILE A 27 17.41 -23.17 4.60
C ILE A 27 16.20 -23.44 5.51
N ALA A 28 15.55 -22.40 6.01
CA ALA A 28 14.37 -22.55 6.86
C ALA A 28 13.21 -23.21 6.10
N CYS A 29 12.96 -22.82 4.85
CA CYS A 29 11.95 -23.43 3.98
C CYS A 29 12.26 -24.91 3.70
N PHE A 30 13.53 -25.27 3.49
CA PHE A 30 13.95 -26.67 3.35
C PHE A 30 13.67 -27.47 4.61
N LEU A 31 14.01 -26.94 5.79
CA LEU A 31 13.72 -27.59 7.08
C LEU A 31 12.21 -27.78 7.29
N VAL A 32 11.39 -26.79 6.91
CA VAL A 32 9.92 -26.90 6.94
C VAL A 32 9.46 -28.09 6.11
N LEU A 33 9.97 -28.23 4.88
CA LEU A 33 9.63 -29.36 4.01
C LEU A 33 10.01 -30.70 4.66
N VAL A 34 11.21 -30.82 5.21
CA VAL A 34 11.68 -32.04 5.91
C VAL A 34 10.75 -32.39 7.08
N PHE A 35 10.42 -31.41 7.92
CA PHE A 35 9.54 -31.66 9.07
C PHE A 35 8.10 -31.96 8.67
N ILE A 36 7.57 -31.39 7.57
CA ILE A 36 6.26 -31.78 7.03
C ILE A 36 6.28 -33.25 6.58
N VAL A 37 7.30 -33.66 5.81
CA VAL A 37 7.44 -35.07 5.38
C VAL A 37 7.53 -35.99 6.60
N LEU A 38 8.35 -35.66 7.58
CA LEU A 38 8.52 -36.45 8.79
C LEU A 38 7.23 -36.57 9.60
N SER A 39 6.47 -35.47 9.73
CA SER A 39 5.16 -35.45 10.40
C SER A 39 4.15 -36.35 9.69
N VAL A 40 4.05 -36.25 8.36
CA VAL A 40 3.11 -37.06 7.57
C VAL A 40 3.47 -38.54 7.65
N LEU A 41 4.75 -38.89 7.51
CA LEU A 41 5.19 -40.30 7.63
C LEU A 41 4.93 -40.88 9.02
N ALA A 42 5.18 -40.11 10.07
CA ALA A 42 4.92 -40.54 11.44
C ALA A 42 3.41 -40.82 11.67
N ASN A 43 2.53 -39.92 11.20
CA ASN A 43 1.08 -40.12 11.31
C ASN A 43 0.58 -41.32 10.47
N THR A 44 1.13 -41.51 9.27
CA THR A 44 0.72 -42.57 8.36
C THR A 44 1.17 -43.94 8.89
N GLN A 45 2.35 -44.02 9.50
CA GLN A 45 2.83 -45.23 10.21
C GLN A 45 1.93 -45.60 11.39
N GLY A 46 1.43 -44.62 12.15
CA GLY A 46 0.47 -44.86 13.24
C GLY A 46 -0.82 -45.52 12.72
N THR A 47 -1.31 -45.13 11.56
CA THR A 47 -2.48 -45.75 10.89
C THR A 47 -2.17 -47.17 10.42
N MET A 48 -0.98 -47.41 9.86
CA MET A 48 -0.57 -48.75 9.41
C MET A 48 -0.36 -49.73 10.59
N PHE A 49 0.03 -49.18 11.73
CA PHE A 49 0.17 -49.99 12.96
C PHE A 49 -1.14 -50.65 13.37
N MET A 50 -2.30 -50.12 13.02
CA MET A 50 -3.59 -50.77 13.32
C MET A 50 -3.66 -52.20 12.75
N LYS A 51 -3.11 -52.42 11.55
CA LYS A 51 -2.97 -53.77 10.98
C LYS A 51 -2.10 -54.65 11.84
N THR A 52 -0.89 -54.16 12.17
CA THR A 52 0.06 -54.91 12.99
C THR A 52 -0.50 -55.17 14.39
N LEU A 53 -1.19 -54.21 14.99
CA LEU A 53 -1.85 -54.35 16.28
C LEU A 53 -2.86 -55.49 16.31
N ILE A 54 -3.73 -55.57 15.30
CA ILE A 54 -4.77 -56.60 15.23
C ILE A 54 -4.17 -57.93 14.86
N ASP A 55 -3.42 -58.02 13.76
CA ASP A 55 -2.95 -59.25 13.18
C ASP A 55 -1.82 -59.93 13.96
N SER A 56 -0.86 -59.13 14.50
CA SER A 56 0.36 -59.64 15.11
C SER A 56 0.30 -59.71 16.64
N TYR A 57 -0.61 -58.93 17.28
CA TYR A 57 -0.70 -58.90 18.74
C TYR A 57 -2.06 -59.34 19.29
N ILE A 58 -3.17 -58.73 18.82
CA ILE A 58 -4.51 -59.04 19.38
C ILE A 58 -4.95 -60.45 19.07
N ILE A 59 -4.95 -60.86 17.78
CA ILE A 59 -5.40 -62.16 17.36
C ILE A 59 -4.55 -63.29 17.98
N PRO A 60 -3.21 -63.23 18.01
CA PRO A 60 -2.38 -64.23 18.69
C PRO A 60 -2.63 -64.32 20.19
N ILE A 61 -2.79 -63.18 20.90
CA ILE A 61 -3.09 -63.15 22.33
C ILE A 61 -4.44 -63.80 22.66
N LEU A 62 -5.45 -63.56 21.79
CA LEU A 62 -6.77 -64.16 21.96
C LEU A 62 -6.75 -65.68 21.81
N ASN A 63 -5.87 -66.21 20.96
CA ASN A 63 -5.74 -67.64 20.66
C ASN A 63 -4.73 -68.36 21.57
N SER A 64 -3.98 -67.63 22.43
CA SER A 64 -2.98 -68.18 23.36
C SER A 64 -3.61 -68.49 24.70
N PRO A 65 -3.24 -69.63 25.34
CA PRO A 65 -3.64 -69.96 26.73
C PRO A 65 -3.07 -68.97 27.74
N ASP A 66 -1.80 -68.53 27.54
CA ASP A 66 -1.11 -67.52 28.34
C ASP A 66 -1.23 -66.15 27.69
N LYS A 67 -1.91 -65.22 28.38
CA LYS A 67 -2.14 -63.84 27.90
C LYS A 67 -0.98 -62.94 28.29
N ASP A 68 0.14 -63.04 27.55
CA ASP A 68 1.26 -62.11 27.76
C ASP A 68 1.01 -60.76 27.01
N PHE A 69 0.88 -59.67 27.77
CA PHE A 69 0.68 -58.32 27.26
C PHE A 69 1.98 -57.53 27.09
N ALA A 70 3.15 -58.04 27.50
CA ALA A 70 4.41 -57.30 27.42
C ALA A 70 4.81 -56.93 25.98
N PRO A 71 4.68 -57.83 24.95
CA PRO A 71 4.98 -57.49 23.56
C PRO A 71 4.05 -56.42 23.01
N LEU A 72 2.77 -56.46 23.40
CA LEU A 72 1.77 -55.44 23.00
C LEU A 72 2.13 -54.07 23.60
N ALA A 73 2.48 -54.01 24.89
CA ALA A 73 2.87 -52.77 25.54
C ALA A 73 4.12 -52.13 24.87
N ALA A 74 5.13 -52.97 24.53
CA ALA A 74 6.31 -52.51 23.81
C ALA A 74 5.99 -51.94 22.41
N ALA A 75 5.05 -52.58 21.70
CA ALA A 75 4.60 -52.11 20.37
C ALA A 75 3.83 -50.78 20.46
N ILE A 76 2.94 -50.66 21.47
CA ILE A 76 2.23 -49.40 21.73
C ILE A 76 3.20 -48.26 22.05
N LEU A 77 4.20 -48.51 22.90
CA LEU A 77 5.23 -47.52 23.24
C LEU A 77 6.01 -47.07 22.00
N ARG A 78 6.36 -48.02 21.11
CA ARG A 78 7.03 -47.67 19.83
C ARG A 78 6.18 -46.72 18.98
N VAL A 79 4.88 -46.96 18.86
CA VAL A 79 3.98 -46.12 18.10
C VAL A 79 3.77 -44.77 18.78
N ALA A 80 3.71 -44.74 20.11
CA ALA A 80 3.68 -43.49 20.86
C ALA A 80 4.92 -42.61 20.57
N CYS A 81 6.11 -43.21 20.41
CA CYS A 81 7.32 -42.50 19.98
C CYS A 81 7.17 -41.94 18.56
N PHE A 82 6.59 -42.68 17.61
CA PHE A 82 6.33 -42.15 16.28
C PHE A 82 5.38 -40.95 16.31
N TYR A 83 4.28 -41.02 17.04
CA TYR A 83 3.38 -39.89 17.22
C TYR A 83 4.07 -38.72 17.90
N GLY A 84 4.96 -38.99 18.92
CA GLY A 84 5.78 -37.96 19.53
C GLY A 84 6.66 -37.21 18.52
N VAL A 85 7.35 -37.96 17.65
CA VAL A 85 8.11 -37.37 16.54
C VAL A 85 7.21 -36.55 15.59
N GLY A 86 6.01 -37.06 15.28
CA GLY A 86 5.02 -36.35 14.44
C GLY A 86 4.61 -35.01 15.05
N VAL A 87 4.30 -35.00 16.37
CA VAL A 87 3.91 -33.77 17.08
C VAL A 87 5.07 -32.77 17.14
N LEU A 88 6.28 -33.23 17.48
CA LEU A 88 7.47 -32.38 17.53
C LEU A 88 7.80 -31.78 16.14
N SER A 89 7.67 -32.60 15.10
CA SER A 89 7.87 -32.14 13.72
C SER A 89 6.83 -31.10 13.31
N THR A 90 5.56 -31.31 13.69
CA THR A 90 4.49 -30.33 13.43
C THR A 90 4.75 -29.01 14.15
N PHE A 91 5.14 -29.08 15.41
CA PHE A 91 5.52 -27.90 16.18
C PHE A 91 6.72 -27.18 15.55
N ALA A 92 7.75 -27.93 15.17
CA ALA A 92 8.97 -27.38 14.59
C ALA A 92 8.69 -26.65 13.26
N TYR A 93 7.99 -27.30 12.30
CA TYR A 93 7.71 -26.63 11.03
C TYR A 93 6.79 -25.41 11.22
N SER A 94 5.80 -25.48 12.12
CA SER A 94 4.92 -24.35 12.39
C SER A 94 5.70 -23.17 13.00
N LYS A 95 6.59 -23.43 13.93
CA LYS A 95 7.45 -22.38 14.54
C LYS A 95 8.39 -21.73 13.51
N ILE A 96 9.05 -22.55 12.68
CA ILE A 96 9.93 -22.07 11.61
C ILE A 96 9.13 -21.26 10.60
N MET A 97 7.92 -21.70 10.26
CA MET A 97 7.07 -21.02 9.28
C MET A 97 6.62 -19.63 9.76
N ILE A 98 6.35 -19.47 11.07
CA ILE A 98 6.09 -18.14 11.65
C ILE A 98 7.31 -17.24 11.45
N TYR A 99 8.51 -17.71 11.72
CA TYR A 99 9.74 -16.93 11.53
C TYR A 99 9.94 -16.52 10.07
N VAL A 100 9.78 -17.46 9.12
CA VAL A 100 9.89 -17.19 7.69
C VAL A 100 8.85 -16.16 7.24
N THR A 101 7.59 -16.34 7.67
CA THR A 101 6.49 -15.46 7.28
C THR A 101 6.71 -14.04 7.81
N GLN A 102 6.91 -13.89 9.11
CA GLN A 102 7.06 -12.56 9.72
C GLN A 102 8.31 -11.84 9.20
N GLY A 103 9.41 -12.58 9.03
CA GLY A 103 10.62 -12.01 8.45
C GLY A 103 10.42 -11.54 7.01
N THR A 104 9.78 -12.34 6.16
CA THR A 104 9.46 -11.97 4.76
C THR A 104 8.58 -10.73 4.70
N LEU A 105 7.54 -10.65 5.55
CA LEU A 105 6.64 -9.49 5.57
C LEU A 105 7.32 -8.22 6.09
N ASN A 106 8.22 -8.36 7.06
CA ASN A 106 9.02 -7.25 7.54
C ASN A 106 9.91 -6.68 6.42
N ASP A 107 10.66 -7.56 5.76
CA ASP A 107 11.54 -7.17 4.65
C ASP A 107 10.73 -6.50 3.53
N LEU A 108 9.58 -7.08 3.16
CA LEU A 108 8.73 -6.56 2.11
C LEU A 108 8.14 -5.17 2.44
N ARG A 109 7.76 -4.93 3.70
CA ARG A 109 7.30 -3.60 4.13
C ARG A 109 8.42 -2.56 4.08
N ILE A 110 9.63 -2.94 4.46
CA ILE A 110 10.80 -2.06 4.37
C ILE A 110 11.09 -1.73 2.91
N ASP A 111 11.13 -2.74 2.02
CA ASP A 111 11.40 -2.53 0.59
C ASP A 111 10.32 -1.66 -0.05
N LEU A 112 9.03 -1.91 0.24
CA LEU A 112 7.91 -1.12 -0.25
C LEU A 112 7.98 0.32 0.21
N PHE A 113 8.22 0.55 1.50
CA PHE A 113 8.28 1.91 2.04
C PHE A 113 9.48 2.68 1.51
N THR A 114 10.65 2.05 1.50
CA THR A 114 11.87 2.66 0.95
C THR A 114 11.70 3.00 -0.52
N HIS A 115 11.07 2.11 -1.30
CA HIS A 115 10.81 2.37 -2.71
C HIS A 115 9.77 3.49 -2.92
N MET A 116 8.70 3.49 -2.13
CA MET A 116 7.66 4.54 -2.17
C MET A 116 8.25 5.94 -1.99
N GLU A 117 9.21 6.11 -1.06
CA GLU A 117 9.90 7.38 -0.82
C GLU A 117 10.74 7.86 -2.02
N THR A 118 11.06 6.96 -2.96
CA THR A 118 11.80 7.31 -4.19
C THR A 118 10.91 7.65 -5.37
N LEU A 119 9.59 7.48 -5.26
CA LEU A 119 8.67 7.67 -6.37
C LEU A 119 8.42 9.17 -6.67
N PRO A 120 8.21 9.52 -7.96
CA PRO A 120 7.87 10.89 -8.34
C PRO A 120 6.47 11.28 -7.83
N ILE A 121 6.25 12.58 -7.60
CA ILE A 121 4.94 13.12 -7.19
C ILE A 121 3.83 12.71 -8.17
N LYS A 122 4.13 12.59 -9.46
CA LYS A 122 3.20 12.10 -10.49
C LYS A 122 2.53 10.78 -10.10
N TYR A 123 3.24 9.89 -9.42
CA TYR A 123 2.66 8.61 -8.97
C TYR A 123 1.53 8.85 -7.96
N PHE A 124 1.75 9.72 -6.98
CA PHE A 124 0.76 10.04 -5.94
C PHE A 124 -0.43 10.85 -6.48
N ASP A 125 -0.19 11.71 -7.47
CA ASP A 125 -1.26 12.48 -8.12
C ASP A 125 -2.17 11.62 -9.01
N THR A 126 -1.67 10.48 -9.52
CA THR A 126 -2.41 9.59 -10.43
C THR A 126 -3.01 8.36 -9.76
N HIS A 127 -2.61 8.05 -8.52
CA HIS A 127 -3.10 6.90 -7.77
C HIS A 127 -3.81 7.34 -6.49
N ALA A 128 -4.97 6.75 -6.21
CA ALA A 128 -5.67 7.03 -4.97
C ALA A 128 -4.88 6.54 -3.76
N HIS A 129 -4.74 7.37 -2.72
CA HIS A 129 -4.03 7.00 -1.48
C HIS A 129 -4.60 5.71 -0.84
N GLY A 130 -5.92 5.48 -0.95
CA GLY A 130 -6.58 4.26 -0.48
C GLY A 130 -6.10 3.00 -1.20
N ASP A 131 -5.82 3.08 -2.50
CA ASP A 131 -5.30 1.95 -3.28
C ASP A 131 -3.87 1.61 -2.86
N ILE A 132 -3.01 2.64 -2.68
CA ILE A 132 -1.65 2.47 -2.18
C ILE A 132 -1.68 1.86 -0.77
N MET A 133 -2.52 2.38 0.12
CA MET A 133 -2.66 1.87 1.49
C MET A 133 -3.17 0.42 1.52
N SER A 134 -4.05 0.03 0.58
CA SER A 134 -4.53 -1.34 0.44
C SER A 134 -3.39 -2.35 0.14
N VAL A 135 -2.34 -1.93 -0.56
CA VAL A 135 -1.13 -2.76 -0.78
C VAL A 135 -0.44 -3.06 0.54
N TYR A 136 -0.28 -2.06 1.42
CA TYR A 136 0.37 -2.22 2.73
C TYR A 136 -0.45 -3.01 3.75
N THR A 137 -1.78 -3.01 3.63
CA THR A 137 -2.69 -3.65 4.58
C THR A 137 -3.23 -4.97 4.04
N ASN A 138 -4.14 -4.91 3.07
CA ASN A 138 -4.89 -6.08 2.58
C ASN A 138 -4.02 -7.06 1.80
N ASP A 139 -3.16 -6.55 0.90
CA ASP A 139 -2.35 -7.41 0.03
C ASP A 139 -1.24 -8.12 0.81
N ILE A 140 -0.59 -7.41 1.73
CA ILE A 140 0.38 -8.01 2.64
C ILE A 140 -0.28 -9.04 3.55
N ASP A 141 -1.52 -8.83 4.02
CA ASP A 141 -2.21 -9.80 4.88
C ASP A 141 -2.62 -11.07 4.11
N THR A 142 -3.12 -10.92 2.88
CA THR A 142 -3.39 -12.09 2.03
C THR A 142 -2.12 -12.88 1.72
N LEU A 143 -0.99 -12.19 1.52
CA LEU A 143 0.31 -12.82 1.34
C LEU A 143 0.76 -13.55 2.60
N ARG A 144 0.57 -12.96 3.78
CA ARG A 144 0.81 -13.59 5.09
C ARG A 144 0.06 -14.92 5.19
N GLN A 145 -1.23 -14.93 4.89
CA GLN A 145 -2.06 -16.13 4.94
C GLN A 145 -1.56 -17.20 3.97
N MET A 146 -1.19 -16.82 2.76
CA MET A 146 -0.64 -17.76 1.76
C MET A 146 0.66 -18.39 2.24
N ILE A 147 1.62 -17.60 2.71
CA ILE A 147 2.93 -18.08 3.14
C ILE A 147 2.81 -18.92 4.42
N SER A 148 2.08 -18.43 5.44
CA SER A 148 2.03 -19.10 6.76
C SER A 148 1.15 -20.34 6.78
N GLN A 149 0.10 -20.39 5.96
CA GLN A 149 -0.91 -21.45 6.05
C GLN A 149 -1.10 -22.18 4.72
N SER A 150 -1.35 -21.45 3.61
CA SER A 150 -1.80 -22.10 2.37
C SER A 150 -0.71 -22.97 1.74
N ILE A 151 0.52 -22.49 1.64
CA ILE A 151 1.64 -23.24 1.07
C ILE A 151 1.98 -24.46 1.92
N PRO A 152 2.23 -24.36 3.24
CA PRO A 152 2.51 -25.52 4.09
C PRO A 152 1.37 -26.54 4.09
N GLN A 153 0.11 -26.08 4.17
CA GLN A 153 -1.05 -26.95 4.18
C GLN A 153 -1.22 -27.69 2.86
N LEU A 154 -0.97 -27.01 1.72
CA LEU A 154 -1.01 -27.65 0.39
C LEU A 154 0.08 -28.72 0.27
N ILE A 155 1.31 -28.43 0.67
CA ILE A 155 2.42 -29.39 0.68
C ILE A 155 2.08 -30.59 1.57
N ASN A 156 1.60 -30.34 2.79
CA ASN A 156 1.18 -31.38 3.74
C ASN A 156 0.07 -32.27 3.13
N SER A 157 -0.94 -31.66 2.52
CA SER A 157 -2.07 -32.39 1.90
C SER A 157 -1.60 -33.26 0.72
N VAL A 158 -0.72 -32.74 -0.15
CA VAL A 158 -0.19 -33.50 -1.28
C VAL A 158 0.63 -34.69 -0.80
N ILE A 159 1.53 -34.49 0.16
CA ILE A 159 2.36 -35.57 0.72
C ILE A 159 1.46 -36.61 1.42
N THR A 160 0.44 -36.18 2.16
CA THR A 160 -0.53 -37.08 2.81
C THR A 160 -1.29 -37.91 1.78
N ILE A 161 -1.83 -37.30 0.71
CA ILE A 161 -2.54 -38.02 -0.36
C ILE A 161 -1.64 -39.08 -0.98
N VAL A 162 -0.40 -38.70 -1.35
CA VAL A 162 0.57 -39.62 -1.96
C VAL A 162 0.90 -40.79 -1.00
N SER A 163 1.23 -40.47 0.27
CA SER A 163 1.59 -41.47 1.26
C SER A 163 0.43 -42.43 1.54
N VAL A 164 -0.78 -41.93 1.76
CA VAL A 164 -1.97 -42.75 2.01
C VAL A 164 -2.27 -43.62 0.80
N LEU A 165 -2.19 -43.09 -0.43
CA LEU A 165 -2.42 -43.85 -1.66
C LEU A 165 -1.42 -45.03 -1.79
N ILE A 166 -0.13 -44.79 -1.52
CA ILE A 166 0.90 -45.83 -1.52
C ILE A 166 0.52 -46.97 -0.53
N TYR A 167 0.18 -46.62 0.71
CA TYR A 167 -0.22 -47.62 1.70
C TYR A 167 -1.51 -48.37 1.35
N MET A 168 -2.50 -47.68 0.74
CA MET A 168 -3.73 -48.33 0.27
C MET A 168 -3.44 -49.37 -0.84
N ILE A 169 -2.53 -49.01 -1.78
CA ILE A 169 -2.10 -49.94 -2.83
C ILE A 169 -1.40 -51.17 -2.23
N ILE A 170 -0.51 -50.97 -1.27
CA ILE A 170 0.20 -52.06 -0.58
C ILE A 170 -0.77 -52.95 0.21
N LEU A 171 -1.83 -52.40 0.79
CA LEU A 171 -2.82 -53.14 1.54
C LEU A 171 -3.74 -53.99 0.65
N ASN A 172 -4.36 -53.37 -0.35
CA ASN A 172 -5.27 -54.03 -1.26
C ASN A 172 -5.58 -53.20 -2.53
N ILE A 173 -5.19 -53.64 -3.71
CA ILE A 173 -5.38 -52.93 -4.97
C ILE A 173 -6.88 -52.80 -5.35
N PRO A 174 -7.73 -53.88 -5.34
CA PRO A 174 -9.15 -53.76 -5.64
C PRO A 174 -9.89 -52.70 -4.82
N LEU A 175 -9.66 -52.64 -3.52
CA LEU A 175 -10.27 -51.64 -2.64
C LEU A 175 -9.75 -50.22 -2.93
N THR A 176 -8.48 -50.10 -3.32
CA THR A 176 -7.89 -48.82 -3.73
C THR A 176 -8.56 -48.29 -4.98
N VAL A 177 -8.78 -49.14 -5.98
CA VAL A 177 -9.53 -48.78 -7.22
C VAL A 177 -10.94 -48.31 -6.88
N LEU A 178 -11.66 -49.06 -6.01
CA LEU A 178 -12.99 -48.64 -5.54
C LEU A 178 -12.96 -47.25 -4.88
N THR A 179 -12.00 -46.98 -4.01
CA THR A 179 -11.84 -45.68 -3.37
C THR A 179 -11.56 -44.59 -4.41
N LEU A 180 -10.68 -44.82 -5.39
CA LEU A 180 -10.38 -43.86 -6.44
C LEU A 180 -11.60 -43.55 -7.35
N VAL A 181 -12.44 -44.53 -7.63
CA VAL A 181 -13.72 -44.31 -8.33
C VAL A 181 -14.63 -43.38 -7.52
N MET A 182 -14.76 -43.63 -6.21
CA MET A 182 -15.57 -42.79 -5.32
C MET A 182 -15.00 -41.38 -5.18
N VAL A 183 -13.67 -41.21 -5.16
CA VAL A 183 -13.02 -39.89 -5.23
C VAL A 183 -13.33 -39.19 -6.56
N GLY A 184 -13.35 -39.93 -7.68
CA GLY A 184 -13.77 -39.37 -8.97
C GLY A 184 -15.21 -38.81 -8.92
N VAL A 185 -16.13 -39.57 -8.31
CA VAL A 185 -17.52 -39.11 -8.07
C VAL A 185 -17.55 -37.86 -7.21
N MET A 186 -16.76 -37.84 -6.11
CA MET A 186 -16.67 -36.69 -5.21
C MET A 186 -16.15 -35.44 -5.95
N LEU A 187 -15.10 -35.58 -6.75
CA LEU A 187 -14.55 -34.46 -7.54
C LEU A 187 -15.54 -33.94 -8.58
N PHE A 188 -16.30 -34.83 -9.23
CA PHE A 188 -17.35 -34.47 -10.20
C PHE A 188 -18.46 -33.64 -9.51
N VAL A 189 -18.97 -34.14 -8.37
CA VAL A 189 -20.00 -33.42 -7.58
C VAL A 189 -19.47 -32.08 -7.09
N THR A 190 -18.25 -32.05 -6.54
CA THR A 190 -17.58 -30.83 -6.08
C THR A 190 -17.46 -29.81 -7.22
N LYS A 191 -17.00 -30.20 -8.41
CA LYS A 191 -16.88 -29.32 -9.58
C LYS A 191 -18.20 -28.66 -9.94
N ASN A 192 -19.28 -29.46 -9.96
CA ASN A 192 -20.60 -28.96 -10.34
C ASN A 192 -21.20 -28.01 -9.29
N LEU A 193 -21.09 -28.34 -8.01
CA LEU A 193 -21.59 -27.49 -6.91
C LEU A 193 -20.76 -26.22 -6.78
N ALA A 194 -19.42 -26.33 -6.79
CA ALA A 194 -18.53 -25.19 -6.71
C ALA A 194 -18.69 -24.24 -7.90
N GLY A 195 -18.91 -24.77 -9.12
CA GLY A 195 -19.16 -23.94 -10.30
C GLY A 195 -20.45 -23.11 -10.19
N LYS A 196 -21.53 -23.69 -9.63
CA LYS A 196 -22.78 -22.96 -9.36
C LYS A 196 -22.59 -21.93 -8.24
N SER A 197 -21.99 -22.33 -7.13
CA SER A 197 -21.68 -21.44 -6.00
C SER A 197 -20.85 -20.26 -6.44
N GLY A 198 -19.78 -20.47 -7.21
CA GLY A 198 -18.91 -19.40 -7.70
C GLY A 198 -19.64 -18.32 -8.53
N LYS A 199 -20.60 -18.73 -9.34
CA LYS A 199 -21.44 -17.80 -10.10
C LYS A 199 -22.23 -16.86 -9.20
N TYR A 200 -22.86 -17.41 -8.16
CA TYR A 200 -23.64 -16.63 -7.20
C TYR A 200 -22.79 -15.81 -6.25
N PHE A 201 -21.58 -16.27 -5.88
CA PHE A 201 -20.64 -15.46 -5.11
C PHE A 201 -20.19 -14.21 -5.87
N ILE A 202 -20.00 -14.29 -7.19
CA ILE A 202 -19.70 -13.13 -8.01
C ILE A 202 -20.87 -12.13 -8.00
N ALA A 203 -22.11 -12.63 -8.13
CA ALA A 203 -23.30 -11.78 -8.04
C ALA A 203 -23.42 -11.14 -6.64
N GLN A 204 -23.25 -11.93 -5.57
CA GLN A 204 -23.25 -11.42 -4.20
C GLN A 204 -22.21 -10.32 -3.98
N GLN A 205 -20.98 -10.50 -4.48
CA GLN A 205 -19.94 -9.46 -4.34
C GLN A 205 -20.29 -8.16 -5.08
N ARG A 206 -20.90 -8.27 -6.26
CA ARG A 206 -21.38 -7.10 -7.00
C ARG A 206 -22.48 -6.38 -6.24
N ASP A 207 -23.47 -7.13 -5.74
CA ASP A 207 -24.65 -6.58 -5.06
C ASP A 207 -24.25 -6.00 -3.68
N LEU A 208 -23.28 -6.63 -2.98
CA LEU A 208 -22.67 -6.09 -1.76
C LEU A 208 -21.94 -4.76 -2.04
N GLY A 209 -21.20 -4.68 -3.15
CA GLY A 209 -20.54 -3.45 -3.57
C GLY A 209 -21.54 -2.32 -3.86
N ALA A 210 -22.67 -2.63 -4.51
CA ALA A 210 -23.74 -1.66 -4.76
C ALA A 210 -24.40 -1.18 -3.46
N THR A 211 -24.67 -2.11 -2.53
CA THR A 211 -25.27 -1.78 -1.22
C THR A 211 -24.31 -0.91 -0.37
N ASN A 212 -23.02 -1.26 -0.33
CA ASN A 212 -22.03 -0.47 0.41
C ASN A 212 -21.85 0.93 -0.20
N GLY A 213 -21.79 1.05 -1.53
CA GLY A 213 -21.70 2.35 -2.20
C GLY A 213 -22.93 3.22 -1.91
N PHE A 214 -24.14 2.63 -1.88
CA PHE A 214 -25.35 3.36 -1.50
C PHE A 214 -25.30 3.82 -0.04
N ILE A 215 -24.84 2.97 0.89
CA ILE A 215 -24.69 3.36 2.32
C ILE A 215 -23.72 4.54 2.45
N GLU A 216 -22.58 4.48 1.78
CA GLU A 216 -21.56 5.55 1.79
C GLU A 216 -22.16 6.87 1.25
N GLU A 217 -22.88 6.81 0.12
CA GLU A 217 -23.56 7.97 -0.47
C GLU A 217 -24.58 8.58 0.50
N MET A 218 -25.43 7.75 1.11
CA MET A 218 -26.43 8.22 2.07
C MET A 218 -25.79 8.78 3.36
N MET A 219 -24.70 8.18 3.85
CA MET A 219 -23.96 8.71 5.02
C MET A 219 -23.37 10.09 4.72
N ASN A 220 -22.75 10.25 3.56
CA ASN A 220 -22.18 11.54 3.13
C ASN A 220 -23.28 12.58 2.87
N GLY A 221 -24.41 12.16 2.33
CA GLY A 221 -25.57 12.98 2.04
C GLY A 221 -26.56 13.17 3.21
N GLN A 222 -26.26 12.65 4.41
CA GLN A 222 -27.22 12.60 5.52
C GLN A 222 -27.85 13.95 5.90
N LYS A 223 -27.08 15.03 5.85
CA LYS A 223 -27.59 16.39 6.11
C LYS A 223 -28.62 16.81 5.06
N VAL A 224 -28.41 16.44 3.81
CA VAL A 224 -29.33 16.75 2.70
C VAL A 224 -30.61 15.96 2.86
N ILE A 225 -30.53 14.65 3.13
CA ILE A 225 -31.68 13.77 3.37
C ILE A 225 -32.54 14.34 4.50
N LYS A 226 -31.92 14.76 5.62
CA LYS A 226 -32.62 15.32 6.78
C LYS A 226 -33.31 16.66 6.51
N VAL A 227 -32.65 17.55 5.75
CA VAL A 227 -33.23 18.88 5.42
C VAL A 227 -34.43 18.74 4.48
N PHE A 228 -34.39 17.78 3.55
CA PHE A 228 -35.47 17.55 2.59
C PHE A 228 -36.49 16.49 3.03
N CYS A 229 -36.30 15.86 4.20
CA CYS A 229 -37.16 14.81 4.76
C CYS A 229 -37.39 13.61 3.83
N HIS A 230 -36.32 13.15 3.17
CA HIS A 230 -36.33 12.02 2.22
C HIS A 230 -35.83 10.69 2.84
N GLU A 231 -36.04 10.49 4.15
CA GLU A 231 -35.63 9.28 4.85
C GLU A 231 -36.39 8.04 4.37
N GLU A 232 -37.70 8.15 4.13
CA GLU A 232 -38.52 6.99 3.71
C GLU A 232 -38.14 6.50 2.32
N GLU A 233 -37.91 7.41 1.36
CA GLU A 233 -37.46 7.07 0.02
C GLU A 233 -36.06 6.42 0.03
N SER A 234 -35.18 6.92 0.91
CA SER A 234 -33.83 6.35 1.10
C SER A 234 -33.91 4.93 1.68
N ILE A 235 -34.79 4.69 2.64
CA ILE A 235 -35.05 3.36 3.25
C ILE A 235 -35.64 2.41 2.19
N GLU A 236 -36.62 2.86 1.39
CA GLU A 236 -37.19 2.03 0.34
C GLU A 236 -36.15 1.64 -0.73
N ALA A 237 -35.30 2.59 -1.15
CA ALA A 237 -34.22 2.33 -2.08
C ALA A 237 -33.19 1.35 -1.51
N PHE A 238 -32.81 1.51 -0.24
CA PHE A 238 -31.93 0.57 0.46
C PHE A 238 -32.53 -0.83 0.54
N ASN A 239 -33.79 -0.97 0.89
CA ASN A 239 -34.46 -2.25 1.00
C ASN A 239 -34.44 -3.02 -0.33
N LYS A 240 -34.64 -2.34 -1.48
CA LYS A 240 -34.55 -2.98 -2.81
C LYS A 240 -33.14 -3.54 -3.08
N LEU A 241 -32.09 -2.78 -2.75
CA LEU A 241 -30.71 -3.24 -2.91
C LEU A 241 -30.36 -4.38 -1.94
N ASN A 242 -30.85 -4.28 -0.69
CA ASN A 242 -30.62 -5.30 0.33
C ASN A 242 -31.35 -6.61 0.00
N ASP A 243 -32.57 -6.55 -0.54
CA ASP A 243 -33.30 -7.74 -1.00
C ASP A 243 -32.56 -8.41 -2.19
N GLN A 244 -32.03 -7.64 -3.11
CA GLN A 244 -31.21 -8.17 -4.20
C GLN A 244 -29.95 -8.87 -3.67
N LEU A 245 -29.25 -8.25 -2.72
CA LEU A 245 -28.11 -8.83 -2.03
C LEU A 245 -28.50 -10.10 -1.27
N PHE A 246 -29.63 -10.10 -0.56
CA PHE A 246 -30.15 -11.27 0.16
C PHE A 246 -30.34 -12.45 -0.79
N HIS A 247 -31.02 -12.28 -1.93
CA HIS A 247 -31.22 -13.34 -2.91
C HIS A 247 -29.91 -13.88 -3.51
N SER A 248 -28.96 -13.00 -3.80
CA SER A 248 -27.66 -13.41 -4.31
C SER A 248 -26.84 -14.17 -3.25
N ALA A 249 -26.87 -13.70 -2.00
CA ALA A 249 -26.20 -14.32 -0.86
C ALA A 249 -26.81 -15.67 -0.47
N ASP A 250 -28.15 -15.77 -0.43
CA ASP A 250 -28.86 -17.02 -0.16
C ASP A 250 -28.48 -18.11 -1.17
N ASN A 251 -28.54 -17.79 -2.47
CA ASN A 251 -28.17 -18.72 -3.51
C ASN A 251 -26.67 -19.11 -3.46
N ALA A 252 -25.77 -18.16 -3.20
CA ALA A 252 -24.34 -18.43 -3.06
C ALA A 252 -24.07 -19.41 -1.91
N ASN A 253 -24.63 -19.11 -0.73
CA ASN A 253 -24.44 -19.91 0.48
C ASN A 253 -25.15 -21.24 0.43
N LYS A 254 -26.31 -21.34 -0.20
CA LYS A 254 -27.03 -22.60 -0.40
C LYS A 254 -26.16 -23.65 -1.10
N PHE A 255 -25.53 -23.30 -2.21
CA PHE A 255 -24.64 -24.23 -2.91
C PHE A 255 -23.31 -24.46 -2.18
N ALA A 256 -22.77 -23.43 -1.52
CA ALA A 256 -21.54 -23.55 -0.74
C ALA A 256 -21.70 -24.49 0.47
N ASN A 257 -22.80 -24.32 1.23
CA ASN A 257 -23.04 -25.08 2.45
C ASN A 257 -23.47 -26.54 2.21
N ILE A 258 -23.99 -26.86 1.01
CA ILE A 258 -24.28 -28.25 0.63
C ILE A 258 -23.00 -29.02 0.28
N LEU A 259 -21.91 -28.34 -0.11
CA LEU A 259 -20.69 -28.98 -0.61
C LEU A 259 -20.03 -29.90 0.45
N MET A 260 -19.84 -29.38 1.68
CA MET A 260 -19.21 -30.19 2.75
C MET A 260 -20.05 -31.41 3.15
N PRO A 261 -21.36 -31.30 3.45
CA PRO A 261 -22.20 -32.47 3.72
C PRO A 261 -22.26 -33.48 2.57
N ALA A 262 -22.36 -32.99 1.33
CA ALA A 262 -22.38 -33.89 0.17
C ALA A 262 -21.07 -34.72 0.05
N ASN A 263 -19.93 -34.08 0.18
CA ASN A 263 -18.62 -34.74 0.18
C ASN A 263 -18.47 -35.70 1.36
N ALA A 264 -18.94 -35.35 2.55
CA ALA A 264 -18.92 -36.21 3.73
C ALA A 264 -19.77 -37.49 3.49
N GLN A 265 -20.95 -37.33 2.91
CA GLN A 265 -21.82 -38.51 2.62
C GLN A 265 -21.24 -39.39 1.52
N ILE A 266 -20.64 -38.84 0.46
CA ILE A 266 -19.92 -39.62 -0.54
C ILE A 266 -18.76 -40.39 0.12
N GLY A 267 -18.03 -39.76 1.03
CA GLY A 267 -16.99 -40.41 1.82
C GLY A 267 -17.52 -41.53 2.71
N ASN A 268 -18.68 -41.35 3.36
CA ASN A 268 -19.33 -42.38 4.16
C ASN A 268 -19.81 -43.56 3.30
N ILE A 269 -20.38 -43.30 2.09
CA ILE A 269 -20.75 -44.34 1.15
C ILE A 269 -19.50 -45.11 0.71
N SER A 270 -18.40 -44.43 0.37
CA SER A 270 -17.12 -45.06 0.05
C SER A 270 -16.64 -45.96 1.18
N TYR A 271 -16.71 -45.48 2.43
CA TYR A 271 -16.36 -46.29 3.60
C TYR A 271 -17.19 -47.54 3.75
N VAL A 272 -18.53 -47.46 3.61
CA VAL A 272 -19.45 -48.61 3.69
C VAL A 272 -19.19 -49.62 2.58
N LEU A 273 -19.01 -49.15 1.33
CA LEU A 273 -18.69 -50.02 0.21
C LEU A 273 -17.34 -50.74 0.42
N CYS A 274 -16.33 -50.03 0.89
CA CYS A 274 -15.03 -50.61 1.22
C CYS A 274 -15.14 -51.61 2.38
N ALA A 275 -15.97 -51.34 3.39
CA ALA A 275 -16.20 -52.27 4.51
C ALA A 275 -16.91 -53.56 4.05
N MET A 276 -17.93 -53.44 3.18
CA MET A 276 -18.63 -54.60 2.66
C MET A 276 -17.74 -55.47 1.77
N VAL A 277 -17.12 -54.86 0.73
CA VAL A 277 -16.24 -55.60 -0.20
C VAL A 277 -15.00 -56.13 0.55
N GLY A 278 -14.37 -55.28 1.37
CA GLY A 278 -13.19 -55.65 2.15
C GLY A 278 -13.47 -56.71 3.21
N GLY A 279 -14.66 -56.69 3.82
CA GLY A 279 -15.13 -57.76 4.72
C GLY A 279 -15.21 -59.12 4.05
N VAL A 280 -15.81 -59.17 2.84
CA VAL A 280 -15.86 -60.38 2.01
C VAL A 280 -14.44 -60.88 1.67
N LEU A 281 -13.53 -59.95 1.26
CA LEU A 281 -12.16 -60.32 0.91
C LEU A 281 -11.38 -60.83 2.13
N ALA A 282 -11.55 -60.19 3.30
CA ALA A 282 -10.85 -60.59 4.51
C ALA A 282 -11.35 -61.91 5.12
N LEU A 283 -12.68 -62.15 5.09
CA LEU A 283 -13.27 -63.42 5.60
C LEU A 283 -12.92 -64.62 4.74
N ASN A 284 -12.82 -64.41 3.40
CA ASN A 284 -12.42 -65.46 2.48
C ASN A 284 -10.90 -65.59 2.29
N GLY A 285 -10.10 -64.77 2.94
CA GLY A 285 -8.63 -64.77 2.83
C GLY A 285 -8.11 -64.45 1.40
N ILE A 286 -8.92 -63.82 0.56
CA ILE A 286 -8.58 -63.55 -0.86
C ILE A 286 -7.40 -62.57 -0.91
N GLY A 287 -6.31 -62.98 -1.55
CA GLY A 287 -5.10 -62.19 -1.70
C GLY A 287 -4.33 -61.95 -0.39
N GLY A 288 -4.55 -62.77 0.64
CA GLY A 288 -3.89 -62.63 1.96
C GLY A 288 -4.37 -61.40 2.74
N PHE A 289 -5.51 -60.83 2.40
CA PHE A 289 -6.07 -59.67 3.07
C PHE A 289 -6.67 -60.07 4.43
N THR A 290 -6.30 -59.33 5.49
CA THR A 290 -6.62 -59.67 6.88
C THR A 290 -7.64 -58.69 7.47
N LEU A 291 -8.22 -59.02 8.66
CA LEU A 291 -9.09 -58.15 9.41
C LEU A 291 -8.36 -56.86 9.85
N GLY A 292 -7.08 -57.01 10.27
CA GLY A 292 -6.25 -55.83 10.58
C GLY A 292 -5.95 -54.98 9.36
N GLY A 293 -5.74 -55.63 8.21
CA GLY A 293 -5.62 -54.94 6.93
C GLY A 293 -6.87 -54.14 6.54
N LEU A 294 -8.06 -54.72 6.79
CA LEU A 294 -9.34 -54.03 6.58
C LEU A 294 -9.48 -52.81 7.50
N ALA A 295 -9.20 -52.96 8.78
CA ALA A 295 -9.29 -51.87 9.75
C ALA A 295 -8.37 -50.67 9.37
N SER A 296 -7.11 -50.96 8.99
CA SER A 296 -6.18 -49.94 8.50
C SER A 296 -6.66 -49.32 7.19
N PHE A 297 -7.15 -50.11 6.25
CA PHE A 297 -7.67 -49.60 4.95
C PHE A 297 -8.85 -48.66 5.13
N LEU A 298 -9.81 -48.97 6.00
CA LEU A 298 -10.96 -48.13 6.29
C LEU A 298 -10.56 -46.83 6.95
N THR A 299 -9.54 -46.86 7.81
CA THR A 299 -8.96 -45.65 8.41
C THR A 299 -8.27 -44.77 7.37
N PHE A 300 -7.52 -45.35 6.44
CA PHE A 300 -6.93 -44.63 5.32
C PHE A 300 -7.98 -44.04 4.39
N ASN A 301 -9.05 -44.81 4.05
CA ASN A 301 -10.15 -44.33 3.23
C ASN A 301 -10.79 -43.06 3.82
N LYS A 302 -11.01 -43.05 5.16
CA LYS A 302 -11.56 -41.89 5.86
C LYS A 302 -10.57 -40.70 5.88
N SER A 303 -9.28 -40.97 6.08
CA SER A 303 -8.22 -39.96 6.10
C SER A 303 -7.91 -39.37 4.73
N PHE A 304 -8.29 -40.01 3.63
CA PHE A 304 -8.04 -39.58 2.26
C PHE A 304 -8.93 -38.40 1.83
N ASN A 305 -10.14 -38.29 2.37
CA ASN A 305 -11.13 -37.29 1.96
C ASN A 305 -10.79 -35.88 2.46
N MET A 306 -10.21 -35.75 3.66
CA MET A 306 -9.93 -34.45 4.30
C MET A 306 -8.88 -33.61 3.51
N PRO A 307 -7.72 -34.17 3.11
CA PRO A 307 -6.72 -33.42 2.33
C PRO A 307 -7.24 -32.91 0.98
N ILE A 308 -8.15 -33.62 0.33
CA ILE A 308 -8.73 -33.20 -0.96
C ILE A 308 -9.53 -31.90 -0.79
N ASN A 309 -10.36 -31.83 0.25
CA ASN A 309 -11.11 -30.62 0.56
C ASN A 309 -10.18 -29.44 0.94
N GLN A 310 -9.10 -29.72 1.71
CA GLN A 310 -8.10 -28.71 2.08
C GLN A 310 -7.39 -28.13 0.87
N VAL A 311 -6.96 -28.95 -0.09
CA VAL A 311 -6.34 -28.50 -1.35
C VAL A 311 -7.27 -27.51 -2.08
N SER A 312 -8.55 -27.84 -2.18
CA SER A 312 -9.53 -26.99 -2.87
C SER A 312 -9.71 -25.62 -2.19
N GLN A 313 -9.68 -25.56 -0.85
CA GLN A 313 -9.76 -24.31 -0.09
C GLN A 313 -8.49 -23.47 -0.25
N GLN A 314 -7.30 -24.10 -0.18
CA GLN A 314 -6.03 -23.39 -0.29
C GLN A 314 -5.80 -22.81 -1.68
N LEU A 315 -6.32 -23.43 -2.75
CA LEU A 315 -6.21 -22.87 -4.11
C LEU A 315 -6.84 -21.48 -4.21
N ASN A 316 -7.99 -21.24 -3.58
CA ASN A 316 -8.63 -19.92 -3.57
C ASN A 316 -7.78 -18.88 -2.84
N SER A 317 -7.23 -19.23 -1.68
CA SER A 317 -6.35 -18.34 -0.92
C SER A 317 -5.08 -17.98 -1.70
N ILE A 318 -4.50 -18.95 -2.41
CA ILE A 318 -3.33 -18.73 -3.27
C ILE A 318 -3.68 -17.79 -4.43
N VAL A 319 -4.83 -17.97 -5.10
CA VAL A 319 -5.26 -17.07 -6.19
C VAL A 319 -5.44 -15.63 -5.68
N MET A 320 -6.05 -15.45 -4.52
CA MET A 320 -6.21 -14.11 -3.90
C MET A 320 -4.86 -13.47 -3.56
N ALA A 321 -3.97 -14.23 -2.94
CA ALA A 321 -2.64 -13.77 -2.59
C ALA A 321 -1.78 -13.46 -3.83
N MET A 322 -1.95 -14.20 -4.91
CA MET A 322 -1.27 -13.91 -6.19
C MET A 322 -1.73 -12.58 -6.79
N ALA A 323 -3.02 -12.25 -6.70
CA ALA A 323 -3.52 -10.94 -7.12
C ALA A 323 -2.95 -9.80 -6.27
N GLY A 324 -2.84 -9.99 -4.94
CA GLY A 324 -2.16 -9.05 -4.04
C GLY A 324 -0.66 -8.93 -4.35
N SER A 325 0.01 -10.06 -4.60
CA SER A 325 1.43 -10.05 -4.98
C SER A 325 1.69 -9.29 -6.28
N GLU A 326 0.78 -9.35 -7.26
CA GLU A 326 0.90 -8.58 -8.50
C GLU A 326 0.92 -7.07 -8.21
N ARG A 327 0.02 -6.58 -7.35
CA ARG A 327 -0.01 -5.17 -6.96
C ARG A 327 1.24 -4.75 -6.17
N ILE A 328 1.69 -5.59 -5.24
CA ILE A 328 2.93 -5.38 -4.47
C ILE A 328 4.13 -5.23 -5.41
N PHE A 329 4.31 -6.17 -6.34
CA PHE A 329 5.45 -6.11 -7.26
C PHE A 329 5.30 -5.03 -8.33
N THR A 330 4.07 -4.66 -8.72
CA THR A 330 3.84 -3.51 -9.59
C THR A 330 4.32 -2.23 -8.91
N LEU A 331 3.99 -2.02 -7.63
CA LEU A 331 4.49 -0.87 -6.88
C LEU A 331 6.03 -0.89 -6.75
N LEU A 332 6.64 -2.05 -6.50
CA LEU A 332 8.11 -2.19 -6.42
C LEU A 332 8.82 -2.02 -7.77
N ASP A 333 8.12 -2.19 -8.88
CA ASP A 333 8.66 -2.06 -10.24
C ASP A 333 8.41 -0.66 -10.84
N GLU A 334 7.67 0.22 -10.12
CA GLU A 334 7.51 1.60 -10.55
C GLU A 334 8.84 2.31 -10.65
N THR A 335 8.94 3.21 -11.61
CA THR A 335 10.22 3.89 -11.89
C THR A 335 10.48 4.96 -10.81
N PRO A 336 11.59 4.91 -10.08
CA PRO A 336 11.98 5.97 -9.15
C PRO A 336 12.11 7.33 -9.84
N GLU A 337 12.00 8.40 -9.08
CA GLU A 337 12.26 9.73 -9.59
C GLU A 337 13.70 9.83 -10.12
N SER A 338 13.84 10.15 -11.41
CA SER A 338 15.16 10.32 -12.03
C SER A 338 15.77 11.66 -11.63
N ASP A 339 17.05 11.69 -11.29
CA ASP A 339 17.80 12.90 -11.03
C ASP A 339 19.19 12.81 -11.72
N GLU A 340 19.31 13.48 -12.85
CA GLU A 340 20.56 13.57 -13.62
C GLU A 340 21.33 14.87 -13.29
N GLY A 341 20.91 15.61 -12.27
CA GLY A 341 21.56 16.84 -11.84
C GLY A 341 22.98 16.60 -11.30
N TYR A 342 23.89 17.49 -11.66
CA TYR A 342 25.29 17.45 -11.22
C TYR A 342 25.73 18.75 -10.51
N VAL A 343 24.92 19.81 -10.59
CA VAL A 343 25.12 21.05 -9.83
C VAL A 343 24.57 20.85 -8.43
N THR A 344 25.37 21.17 -7.42
CA THR A 344 25.04 21.00 -6.00
C THR A 344 25.00 22.33 -5.27
N LEU A 345 24.21 22.42 -4.20
CA LEU A 345 24.15 23.57 -3.30
C LEU A 345 25.19 23.41 -2.19
N VAL A 346 26.01 24.43 -2.00
CA VAL A 346 27.08 24.43 -0.98
C VAL A 346 27.08 25.71 -0.16
N ASN A 347 27.57 25.62 1.09
CA ASN A 347 27.82 26.80 1.91
C ASN A 347 29.09 27.49 1.44
N VAL A 348 29.08 28.81 1.38
CA VAL A 348 30.21 29.60 0.90
C VAL A 348 30.51 30.80 1.83
N GLU A 349 31.77 31.23 1.81
CA GLU A 349 32.23 32.47 2.36
C GLU A 349 32.80 33.36 1.25
N LYS A 350 32.82 34.70 1.48
CA LYS A 350 33.47 35.64 0.57
C LYS A 350 34.94 35.81 0.97
N ASP A 351 35.84 35.46 0.04
CA ASP A 351 37.24 35.80 0.11
C ASP A 351 37.51 36.87 -0.97
N GLY A 352 37.40 38.14 -0.56
CA GLY A 352 37.39 39.27 -1.50
C GLY A 352 36.17 39.26 -2.42
N GLU A 353 36.40 39.18 -3.72
CA GLU A 353 35.33 39.05 -4.72
C GLU A 353 34.95 37.58 -5.07
N LYS A 354 35.71 36.61 -4.56
CA LYS A 354 35.49 35.20 -4.85
C LYS A 354 34.65 34.53 -3.78
N LEU A 355 33.80 33.60 -4.20
CA LEU A 355 33.08 32.68 -3.32
C LEU A 355 33.94 31.44 -3.11
N VAL A 356 34.16 31.03 -1.88
CA VAL A 356 34.93 29.85 -1.49
C VAL A 356 34.02 28.94 -0.66
N GLU A 357 34.04 27.66 -0.99
CA GLU A 357 33.27 26.64 -0.26
C GLU A 357 33.76 26.52 1.18
N THR A 358 32.83 26.53 2.15
CA THR A 358 33.12 26.40 3.57
C THR A 358 32.36 25.20 4.15
N SER A 359 32.95 24.58 5.17
CA SER A 359 32.29 23.55 5.97
C SER A 359 31.37 24.13 7.05
N ASP A 360 31.37 25.44 7.24
CA ASP A 360 30.49 26.10 8.19
C ASP A 360 29.07 26.17 7.64
N THR A 361 28.18 25.31 8.16
CA THR A 361 26.75 25.28 7.82
C THR A 361 25.98 26.52 8.26
N ARG A 362 26.59 27.38 9.07
CA ARG A 362 26.01 28.64 9.60
C ARG A 362 26.53 29.89 8.91
N SER A 363 27.29 29.76 7.82
CA SER A 363 27.77 30.91 7.02
C SER A 363 26.64 31.81 6.54
N GLY A 364 25.41 31.29 6.46
CA GLY A 364 24.21 32.03 6.02
C GLY A 364 24.25 32.40 4.53
N ARG A 365 25.21 31.90 3.77
CA ARG A 365 25.38 32.13 2.34
C ARG A 365 25.50 30.80 1.60
N TRP A 366 24.73 30.66 0.54
CA TRP A 366 24.74 29.49 -0.31
C TRP A 366 25.14 29.85 -1.73
N ALA A 367 25.77 28.90 -2.43
CA ALA A 367 26.08 29.01 -3.85
C ALA A 367 25.88 27.68 -4.56
N TRP A 368 25.57 27.76 -5.84
CA TRP A 368 25.56 26.64 -6.74
C TRP A 368 26.99 26.32 -7.15
N LYS A 369 27.46 25.13 -6.81
CA LYS A 369 28.72 24.55 -7.28
C LYS A 369 28.49 23.91 -8.63
N HIS A 370 28.84 24.60 -9.70
CA HIS A 370 28.66 24.17 -11.08
C HIS A 370 30.01 23.69 -11.64
N GLN A 371 30.17 22.38 -11.76
CA GLN A 371 31.31 21.78 -12.43
C GLN A 371 31.02 21.68 -13.93
N HIS A 372 31.80 22.38 -14.76
CA HIS A 372 31.67 22.32 -16.20
C HIS A 372 32.15 20.98 -16.72
N GLN A 373 31.29 20.29 -17.49
CA GLN A 373 31.64 18.97 -18.06
C GLN A 373 32.68 19.03 -19.16
N ALA A 374 32.89 20.20 -19.77
CA ALA A 374 33.78 20.36 -20.91
C ALA A 374 35.27 20.43 -20.49
N ASP A 375 35.61 21.11 -19.40
CA ASP A 375 36.98 21.38 -18.96
C ASP A 375 37.24 21.05 -17.48
N GLY A 376 36.20 20.60 -16.74
CA GLY A 376 36.27 20.27 -15.31
C GLY A 376 36.39 21.48 -14.38
N SER A 377 36.30 22.71 -14.90
CA SER A 377 36.33 23.93 -14.10
C SER A 377 35.12 23.98 -13.17
N ILE A 378 35.29 24.61 -12.00
CA ILE A 378 34.21 24.78 -11.00
C ILE A 378 33.91 26.27 -10.88
N ASP A 379 32.66 26.64 -11.14
CA ASP A 379 32.12 27.96 -10.89
C ASP A 379 31.19 27.93 -9.67
N TYR A 380 31.28 28.97 -8.84
CA TYR A 380 30.36 29.19 -7.74
C TYR A 380 29.42 30.35 -8.09
N VAL A 381 28.14 30.06 -8.28
CA VAL A 381 27.09 31.04 -8.55
C VAL A 381 26.32 31.28 -7.26
N GLU A 382 26.37 32.53 -6.73
CA GLU A 382 25.66 32.88 -5.50
C GLU A 382 24.15 32.63 -5.64
N LEU A 383 23.56 31.95 -4.65
CA LEU A 383 22.13 31.70 -4.59
C LEU A 383 21.40 33.00 -4.27
N LYS A 384 20.69 33.55 -5.26
CA LYS A 384 19.95 34.82 -5.15
C LYS A 384 18.46 34.67 -5.34
N GLY A 385 18.02 33.62 -6.03
CA GLY A 385 16.63 33.38 -6.29
C GLY A 385 16.10 34.03 -7.57
N ASP A 386 16.93 34.15 -8.62
CA ASP A 386 16.50 34.56 -9.96
C ASP A 386 15.88 33.35 -10.69
N VAL A 387 14.62 33.45 -11.07
CA VAL A 387 13.89 32.35 -11.77
C VAL A 387 13.38 32.82 -13.12
N VAL A 388 13.78 32.09 -14.17
CA VAL A 388 13.41 32.44 -15.56
C VAL A 388 12.81 31.22 -16.26
N PHE A 389 11.62 31.39 -16.84
CA PHE A 389 11.02 30.46 -17.80
C PHE A 389 11.18 31.03 -19.21
N ASP A 390 11.67 30.22 -20.11
CA ASP A 390 12.02 30.59 -21.49
C ASP A 390 11.29 29.65 -22.45
N ASP A 391 10.18 30.12 -23.00
CA ASP A 391 9.30 29.42 -23.95
C ASP A 391 8.89 28.00 -23.45
N VAL A 392 8.36 27.91 -22.23
CA VAL A 392 8.06 26.63 -21.60
C VAL A 392 6.69 26.09 -22.03
N ASP A 393 6.70 24.89 -22.62
CA ASP A 393 5.52 24.07 -22.85
C ASP A 393 5.48 22.89 -21.88
N PHE A 394 4.29 22.60 -21.33
CA PHE A 394 4.14 21.49 -20.39
C PHE A 394 2.75 20.88 -20.39
N GLY A 395 2.69 19.54 -20.29
CA GLY A 395 1.48 18.74 -20.02
C GLY A 395 1.76 17.61 -19.05
N TYR A 396 0.81 17.32 -18.18
CA TYR A 396 0.91 16.18 -17.23
C TYR A 396 0.91 14.82 -17.95
N ASN A 397 0.29 14.77 -19.12
CA ASN A 397 0.24 13.62 -20.03
C ASN A 397 0.55 14.12 -21.46
N ASP A 398 1.00 13.21 -22.30
CA ASP A 398 1.39 13.53 -23.69
C ASP A 398 0.21 14.02 -24.56
N ASP A 399 -1.03 13.68 -24.17
CA ASP A 399 -2.24 14.00 -24.93
C ASP A 399 -2.74 15.45 -24.72
N LYS A 400 -2.30 16.14 -23.66
CA LYS A 400 -2.83 17.47 -23.31
C LYS A 400 -1.76 18.39 -22.76
N ILE A 401 -1.39 19.38 -23.54
CA ILE A 401 -0.56 20.49 -23.09
C ILE A 401 -1.39 21.42 -22.20
N VAL A 402 -0.86 21.80 -21.06
CA VAL A 402 -1.49 22.66 -20.05
C VAL A 402 -0.88 24.06 -20.03
N LEU A 403 0.41 24.17 -20.27
CA LEU A 403 1.12 25.45 -20.40
C LEU A 403 1.66 25.60 -21.82
N HIS A 404 1.52 26.80 -22.40
CA HIS A 404 1.89 27.08 -23.77
C HIS A 404 2.79 28.31 -23.85
N ASN A 405 4.02 28.16 -24.31
CA ASN A 405 5.02 29.23 -24.53
C ASN A 405 5.13 30.18 -23.31
N VAL A 406 5.21 29.62 -22.12
CA VAL A 406 5.25 30.45 -20.91
C VAL A 406 6.61 31.13 -20.78
N LYS A 407 6.59 32.48 -20.78
CA LYS A 407 7.74 33.34 -20.47
C LYS A 407 7.51 34.04 -19.15
N LEU A 408 8.38 33.73 -18.20
CA LEU A 408 8.35 34.29 -16.85
C LEU A 408 9.75 34.67 -16.44
N PHE A 409 9.91 35.79 -15.77
CA PHE A 409 11.14 36.15 -15.10
C PHE A 409 10.83 36.80 -13.75
N ALA A 410 11.54 36.37 -12.74
CA ALA A 410 11.46 36.83 -11.36
C ALA A 410 12.86 37.21 -10.89
N THR A 411 13.06 38.49 -10.61
CA THR A 411 14.33 38.97 -10.06
C THR A 411 14.41 38.74 -8.54
N PRO A 412 15.62 38.65 -7.98
CA PRO A 412 15.81 38.44 -6.54
C PRO A 412 15.04 39.45 -5.69
N GLY A 413 14.28 38.94 -4.71
CA GLY A 413 13.45 39.74 -3.82
C GLY A 413 12.11 40.21 -4.37
N GLN A 414 11.77 39.88 -5.63
CA GLN A 414 10.52 40.30 -6.27
C GLN A 414 9.34 39.40 -5.85
N LYS A 415 8.21 40.04 -5.57
CA LYS A 415 6.94 39.37 -5.29
C LYS A 415 6.07 39.29 -6.56
N ILE A 416 5.80 38.06 -7.01
CA ILE A 416 5.01 37.80 -8.22
C ILE A 416 3.69 37.15 -7.83
N ALA A 417 2.57 37.72 -8.27
CA ALA A 417 1.25 37.14 -8.09
C ALA A 417 0.74 36.50 -9.39
N PHE A 418 0.30 35.26 -9.30
CA PHE A 418 -0.43 34.57 -10.37
C PHE A 418 -1.93 34.74 -10.17
N VAL A 419 -2.61 35.28 -11.19
CA VAL A 419 -4.05 35.52 -11.19
C VAL A 419 -4.66 34.82 -12.42
N GLY A 420 -5.87 34.30 -12.30
CA GLY A 420 -6.59 33.65 -13.39
C GLY A 420 -7.62 32.65 -12.88
N SER A 421 -8.48 32.14 -13.75
CA SER A 421 -9.50 31.15 -13.44
C SER A 421 -8.91 29.84 -12.92
N THR A 422 -9.74 29.03 -12.25
CA THR A 422 -9.35 27.66 -11.89
C THR A 422 -9.01 26.86 -13.16
N GLY A 423 -7.88 26.13 -13.11
CA GLY A 423 -7.39 25.41 -14.29
C GLY A 423 -6.57 26.24 -15.30
N ALA A 424 -6.32 27.55 -15.04
CA ALA A 424 -5.50 28.39 -15.92
C ALA A 424 -4.00 28.02 -15.98
N GLY A 425 -3.51 27.14 -15.09
CA GLY A 425 -2.11 26.69 -15.05
C GLY A 425 -1.27 27.27 -13.91
N LYS A 426 -1.87 28.02 -12.96
CA LYS A 426 -1.13 28.64 -11.83
C LYS A 426 -0.34 27.63 -10.99
N THR A 427 -1.00 26.60 -10.49
CA THR A 427 -0.37 25.53 -9.69
C THR A 427 0.62 24.72 -10.53
N THR A 428 0.40 24.61 -11.84
CA THR A 428 1.34 23.93 -12.74
C THR A 428 2.68 24.67 -12.79
N ILE A 429 2.68 26.01 -12.87
CA ILE A 429 3.93 26.81 -12.83
C ILE A 429 4.69 26.56 -11.54
N THR A 430 4.00 26.57 -10.40
CA THR A 430 4.66 26.33 -9.10
C THR A 430 5.20 24.91 -8.95
N ASN A 431 4.51 23.91 -9.50
CA ASN A 431 5.00 22.53 -9.57
C ASN A 431 6.27 22.40 -10.42
N LEU A 432 6.39 23.17 -11.49
CA LEU A 432 7.58 23.21 -12.34
C LEU A 432 8.76 23.94 -11.66
N ILE A 433 8.52 25.00 -10.88
CA ILE A 433 9.56 25.65 -10.09
C ILE A 433 10.16 24.66 -9.07
N ASN A 434 9.32 23.85 -8.42
CA ASN A 434 9.76 22.79 -7.48
C ASN A 434 10.37 21.56 -8.19
N ARG A 435 10.31 21.54 -9.52
CA ARG A 435 10.72 20.39 -10.34
C ARG A 435 10.09 19.07 -9.85
N PHE A 436 8.79 19.12 -9.50
CA PHE A 436 7.97 17.92 -9.27
C PHE A 436 7.66 17.20 -10.57
N TYR A 437 7.74 17.94 -11.68
CA TYR A 437 7.61 17.47 -13.04
C TYR A 437 8.72 18.09 -13.90
N ASP A 438 9.25 17.32 -14.83
CA ASP A 438 10.18 17.82 -15.84
C ASP A 438 9.43 18.33 -17.07
N ILE A 439 9.90 19.41 -17.70
CA ILE A 439 9.26 20.05 -18.86
C ILE A 439 9.53 19.27 -20.15
N GLN A 440 8.59 19.32 -21.10
CA GLN A 440 8.74 18.73 -22.42
C GLN A 440 9.53 19.62 -23.38
N ASP A 441 9.29 20.94 -23.35
CA ASP A 441 9.98 21.91 -24.21
C ASP A 441 10.26 23.22 -23.47
N GLY A 442 11.22 24.00 -23.97
CA GLY A 442 11.67 25.23 -23.34
C GLY A 442 12.80 25.04 -22.33
N LYS A 443 13.00 26.05 -21.47
CA LYS A 443 14.03 26.02 -20.41
C LYS A 443 13.55 26.75 -19.16
N ILE A 444 13.83 26.18 -18.00
CA ILE A 444 13.70 26.86 -16.72
C ILE A 444 15.12 27.05 -16.17
N ARG A 445 15.45 28.29 -15.80
CA ARG A 445 16.73 28.61 -15.19
C ARG A 445 16.52 29.15 -13.78
N TYR A 446 17.43 28.76 -12.91
CA TYR A 446 17.53 29.27 -11.53
C TYR A 446 18.94 29.83 -11.32
N ASP A 447 19.03 31.12 -10.99
CA ASP A 447 20.28 31.88 -10.97
C ASP A 447 21.14 31.69 -12.25
N GLY A 448 20.48 31.67 -13.42
CA GLY A 448 21.09 31.47 -14.72
C GLY A 448 21.40 30.01 -15.09
N ILE A 449 21.31 29.06 -14.15
CA ILE A 449 21.59 27.64 -14.34
C ILE A 449 20.29 26.93 -14.74
N ASN A 450 20.35 26.07 -15.78
CA ASN A 450 19.20 25.23 -16.14
C ASN A 450 18.87 24.26 -14.99
N VAL A 451 17.62 24.26 -14.52
CA VAL A 451 17.18 23.43 -13.38
C VAL A 451 17.41 21.93 -13.60
N ASN A 452 17.43 21.46 -14.85
CA ASN A 452 17.75 20.07 -15.16
C ASN A 452 19.20 19.67 -14.82
N LYS A 453 20.09 20.64 -14.69
CA LYS A 453 21.49 20.42 -14.28
C LYS A 453 21.65 20.42 -12.75
N ILE A 454 20.69 20.98 -12.02
CA ILE A 454 20.74 21.07 -10.55
C ILE A 454 20.18 19.77 -9.97
N LYS A 455 20.81 19.22 -8.94
CA LYS A 455 20.24 18.09 -8.20
C LYS A 455 18.90 18.47 -7.60
N LYS A 456 17.88 17.60 -7.78
CA LYS A 456 16.50 17.86 -7.31
C LYS A 456 16.44 18.13 -5.81
N ALA A 457 17.18 17.37 -5.02
CA ALA A 457 17.26 17.58 -3.57
C ALA A 457 17.79 18.96 -3.21
N ASP A 458 18.86 19.42 -3.86
CA ASP A 458 19.50 20.71 -3.62
C ASP A 458 18.62 21.88 -4.12
N LEU A 459 17.95 21.69 -5.27
CA LEU A 459 16.97 22.65 -5.76
C LEU A 459 15.84 22.84 -4.75
N ARG A 460 15.21 21.75 -4.29
CA ARG A 460 14.11 21.78 -3.33
C ARG A 460 14.53 22.32 -1.98
N HIS A 461 15.77 22.05 -1.56
CA HIS A 461 16.31 22.62 -0.32
C HIS A 461 16.42 24.17 -0.37
N SER A 462 16.63 24.75 -1.54
CA SER A 462 16.67 26.20 -1.76
C SER A 462 15.30 26.88 -1.83
N LEU A 463 14.21 26.09 -1.85
CA LEU A 463 12.84 26.55 -2.02
C LEU A 463 12.02 26.34 -0.72
N GLY A 464 11.16 27.29 -0.40
CA GLY A 464 10.16 27.13 0.65
C GLY A 464 8.75 27.09 0.04
N ILE A 465 7.90 26.23 0.57
CA ILE A 465 6.53 26.12 0.09
C ILE A 465 5.54 26.19 1.26
N VAL A 466 4.48 26.98 1.05
CA VAL A 466 3.31 27.01 1.94
C VAL A 466 2.10 26.68 1.08
N LEU A 467 1.54 25.48 1.28
CA LEU A 467 0.40 24.98 0.52
C LEU A 467 -0.93 25.43 1.15
N GLN A 468 -1.97 25.46 0.32
CA GLN A 468 -3.35 25.70 0.74
C GLN A 468 -3.80 24.65 1.78
N ASP A 469 -3.62 23.38 1.45
CA ASP A 469 -3.91 22.26 2.34
C ASP A 469 -2.64 21.94 3.15
N THR A 470 -2.62 22.47 4.37
CA THR A 470 -1.49 22.29 5.29
C THR A 470 -1.52 20.91 5.92
N HIS A 471 -0.54 20.07 5.61
CA HIS A 471 -0.34 18.78 6.29
C HIS A 471 0.57 18.92 7.51
N LEU A 472 0.08 18.44 8.65
CA LEU A 472 0.82 18.36 9.90
C LEU A 472 1.02 16.90 10.32
N PHE A 473 2.24 16.57 10.69
CA PHE A 473 2.59 15.23 11.11
C PHE A 473 2.15 14.96 12.55
N THR A 474 1.91 13.70 12.88
CA THR A 474 1.69 13.25 14.26
C THR A 474 3.00 13.37 15.05
N ALA A 475 3.24 14.54 15.59
CA ALA A 475 4.43 14.93 16.33
C ALA A 475 4.11 16.19 17.18
N SER A 476 5.05 16.69 17.98
CA SER A 476 4.86 17.94 18.71
C SER A 476 4.78 19.15 17.74
N VAL A 477 4.24 20.26 18.22
CA VAL A 477 4.25 21.53 17.48
C VAL A 477 5.68 21.93 17.14
N MET A 478 6.62 21.77 18.08
CA MET A 478 8.06 22.05 17.90
C MET A 478 8.62 21.27 16.71
N GLU A 479 8.39 19.94 16.68
CA GLU A 479 8.88 19.06 15.60
C GLU A 479 8.22 19.36 14.26
N ASN A 480 6.95 19.73 14.25
CA ASN A 480 6.26 20.14 13.03
C ASN A 480 6.85 21.40 12.41
N ILE A 481 7.30 22.35 13.19
CA ILE A 481 8.01 23.54 12.69
C ILE A 481 9.44 23.18 12.29
N ARG A 482 10.17 22.39 13.14
CA ARG A 482 11.55 21.93 12.90
C ARG A 482 11.66 21.09 11.63
N TYR A 483 10.56 20.53 11.13
CA TYR A 483 10.54 19.78 9.87
C TYR A 483 11.09 20.59 8.67
N GLY A 484 11.00 21.92 8.69
CA GLY A 484 11.60 22.78 7.67
C GLY A 484 13.13 22.81 7.70
N LYS A 485 13.75 22.56 8.88
CA LYS A 485 15.20 22.49 9.09
C LYS A 485 15.47 21.58 10.29
N LEU A 486 15.82 20.31 10.03
CA LEU A 486 15.88 19.26 11.05
C LEU A 486 16.93 19.51 12.15
N ASP A 487 17.98 20.24 11.85
CA ASP A 487 19.06 20.64 12.76
C ASP A 487 18.83 22.00 13.46
N ALA A 488 17.63 22.59 13.29
CA ALA A 488 17.28 23.86 13.94
C ALA A 488 17.23 23.71 15.46
N THR A 489 17.81 24.70 16.16
CA THR A 489 17.71 24.77 17.63
C THR A 489 16.28 25.17 18.05
N ASP A 490 15.96 24.95 19.34
CA ASP A 490 14.66 25.37 19.90
C ASP A 490 14.45 26.87 19.75
N GLU A 491 15.53 27.67 19.94
CA GLU A 491 15.50 29.13 19.79
C GLU A 491 15.20 29.54 18.34
N GLU A 492 15.78 28.85 17.33
CA GLU A 492 15.52 29.10 15.91
C GLU A 492 14.06 28.79 15.59
N VAL A 493 13.52 27.67 16.09
CA VAL A 493 12.11 27.29 15.92
C VAL A 493 11.18 28.32 16.56
N ILE A 494 11.46 28.77 17.80
CA ILE A 494 10.67 29.79 18.47
C ILE A 494 10.75 31.15 17.74
N ALA A 495 11.90 31.50 17.20
CA ALA A 495 12.07 32.71 16.39
C ALA A 495 11.23 32.65 15.11
N ALA A 496 11.24 31.52 14.41
CA ALA A 496 10.42 31.29 13.24
C ALA A 496 8.92 31.35 13.57
N ALA A 497 8.49 30.77 14.68
CA ALA A 497 7.11 30.83 15.16
C ALA A 497 6.66 32.26 15.48
N LYS A 498 7.55 33.08 16.07
CA LYS A 498 7.28 34.51 16.32
C LYS A 498 7.15 35.29 15.01
N LEU A 499 8.04 35.05 14.04
CA LEU A 499 7.97 35.67 12.72
C LEU A 499 6.63 35.37 12.05
N ALA A 500 6.19 34.12 12.10
CA ALA A 500 4.93 33.64 11.54
C ALA A 500 3.69 34.06 12.35
N ASN A 501 3.82 34.78 13.47
CA ASN A 501 2.75 35.06 14.42
C ASN A 501 2.11 33.83 15.09
N ALA A 502 2.81 32.70 15.11
CA ALA A 502 2.32 31.44 15.68
C ALA A 502 2.57 31.34 17.19
N ASP A 503 3.63 31.96 17.74
CA ASP A 503 4.08 31.86 19.13
C ASP A 503 2.96 32.14 20.12
N ALA A 504 2.13 33.18 19.85
CA ALA A 504 1.07 33.59 20.75
C ALA A 504 0.04 32.48 21.00
N PHE A 505 -0.45 31.82 19.95
CA PHE A 505 -1.42 30.74 20.14
C PHE A 505 -0.75 29.44 20.64
N ILE A 506 0.49 29.15 20.22
CA ILE A 506 1.23 27.97 20.69
C ILE A 506 1.37 27.97 22.19
N ARG A 507 1.71 29.09 22.80
CA ARG A 507 1.83 29.24 24.27
C ARG A 507 0.51 29.04 25.02
N HIS A 508 -0.64 29.16 24.35
CA HIS A 508 -1.96 28.91 24.95
C HIS A 508 -2.40 27.44 24.81
N LEU A 509 -1.65 26.60 24.07
CA LEU A 509 -1.89 25.18 24.03
C LEU A 509 -1.50 24.53 25.37
N PRO A 510 -2.11 23.39 25.77
CA PRO A 510 -1.87 22.77 27.09
C PRO A 510 -0.41 22.56 27.44
N ASP A 511 0.41 22.10 26.48
CA ASP A 511 1.84 21.82 26.65
C ASP A 511 2.70 22.76 25.78
N GLY A 512 2.14 23.87 25.31
CA GLY A 512 2.85 24.83 24.47
C GLY A 512 3.45 24.21 23.22
N TYR A 513 4.73 24.39 22.98
CA TYR A 513 5.48 23.81 21.86
C TYR A 513 5.55 22.28 21.88
N ASN A 514 5.39 21.66 23.07
CA ASN A 514 5.42 20.20 23.22
C ASN A 514 4.04 19.55 23.00
N THR A 515 3.01 20.35 22.75
CA THR A 515 1.66 19.83 22.46
C THR A 515 1.71 18.89 21.27
N MET A 516 1.24 17.65 21.47
CA MET A 516 1.16 16.63 20.42
C MET A 516 0.00 16.92 19.47
N LEU A 517 0.30 16.93 18.19
CA LEU A 517 -0.67 17.04 17.11
C LEU A 517 -1.03 15.64 16.60
N THR A 518 -2.31 15.42 16.32
CA THR A 518 -2.83 14.15 15.81
C THR A 518 -3.82 14.41 14.66
N GLY A 519 -4.00 13.44 13.78
CA GLY A 519 -4.99 13.53 12.72
C GLY A 519 -4.87 14.79 11.87
N ASP A 520 -3.66 15.09 11.39
CA ASP A 520 -3.39 16.27 10.56
C ASP A 520 -3.67 17.61 11.28
N GLY A 521 -3.46 17.64 12.59
CA GLY A 521 -3.72 18.82 13.41
C GLY A 521 -5.22 19.09 13.59
N ALA A 522 -6.06 18.04 13.65
CA ALA A 522 -7.52 18.16 13.82
C ALA A 522 -7.93 18.95 15.08
N ASN A 523 -7.05 19.06 16.06
CA ASN A 523 -7.23 19.87 17.28
C ASN A 523 -6.91 21.37 17.09
N LEU A 524 -6.49 21.79 15.91
CA LEU A 524 -6.17 23.18 15.56
C LEU A 524 -7.17 23.74 14.53
N SER A 525 -7.41 25.06 14.60
CA SER A 525 -8.15 25.74 13.54
C SER A 525 -7.34 25.77 12.23
N GLN A 526 -8.00 25.98 11.10
CA GLN A 526 -7.33 26.07 9.80
C GLN A 526 -6.27 27.19 9.78
N GLY A 527 -6.58 28.34 10.35
CA GLY A 527 -5.62 29.44 10.46
C GLY A 527 -4.40 29.10 11.32
N GLN A 528 -4.59 28.38 12.44
CA GLN A 528 -3.48 27.92 13.27
C GLN A 528 -2.58 26.93 12.53
N ARG A 529 -3.16 25.99 11.76
CA ARG A 529 -2.39 25.08 10.91
C ARG A 529 -1.57 25.85 9.87
N GLN A 530 -2.16 26.87 9.26
CA GLN A 530 -1.47 27.70 8.27
C GLN A 530 -0.32 28.50 8.90
N LEU A 531 -0.49 29.05 10.11
CA LEU A 531 0.61 29.72 10.84
C LEU A 531 1.77 28.76 11.12
N LEU A 532 1.51 27.49 11.43
CA LEU A 532 2.57 26.48 11.58
C LEU A 532 3.28 26.17 10.26
N ALA A 533 2.55 26.13 9.13
CA ALA A 533 3.17 25.97 7.82
C ALA A 533 4.08 27.16 7.45
N ILE A 534 3.64 28.38 7.76
CA ILE A 534 4.45 29.60 7.60
C ILE A 534 5.71 29.51 8.48
N ALA A 535 5.58 29.10 9.76
CA ALA A 535 6.71 28.92 10.66
C ALA A 535 7.69 27.83 10.16
N ARG A 536 7.18 26.74 9.59
CA ARG A 536 7.97 25.69 8.94
C ARG A 536 8.80 26.24 7.77
N ALA A 537 8.21 27.06 6.92
CA ALA A 537 8.92 27.72 5.84
C ALA A 537 9.91 28.78 6.35
N ALA A 538 9.57 29.47 7.45
CA ALA A 538 10.43 30.49 8.05
C ALA A 538 11.72 29.91 8.66
N VAL A 539 11.65 28.76 9.33
CA VAL A 539 12.84 28.13 9.93
C VAL A 539 13.83 27.63 8.88
N ALA A 540 13.33 27.20 7.71
CA ALA A 540 14.16 26.80 6.56
C ALA A 540 14.90 27.99 5.93
N ASN A 541 14.37 29.21 6.06
CA ASN A 541 14.94 30.46 5.56
C ASN A 541 15.37 30.45 4.07
N PRO A 542 14.53 29.96 3.14
CA PRO A 542 14.87 29.85 1.74
C PRO A 542 14.85 31.22 1.04
N PRO A 543 15.67 31.44 -0.02
CA PRO A 543 15.65 32.68 -0.81
C PRO A 543 14.44 32.78 -1.75
N VAL A 544 13.82 31.66 -2.08
CA VAL A 544 12.62 31.61 -2.94
C VAL A 544 11.46 30.95 -2.20
N LEU A 545 10.30 31.57 -2.27
CA LEU A 545 9.06 31.11 -1.64
C LEU A 545 7.98 30.86 -2.68
N ILE A 546 7.22 29.81 -2.45
CA ILE A 546 6.00 29.48 -3.20
C ILE A 546 4.85 29.43 -2.19
N LEU A 547 3.87 30.32 -2.40
CA LEU A 547 2.72 30.45 -1.50
C LEU A 547 1.44 30.19 -2.27
N ASP A 548 0.66 29.20 -1.82
CA ASP A 548 -0.69 28.96 -2.33
C ASP A 548 -1.71 29.48 -1.32
N GLU A 549 -2.31 30.62 -1.64
CA GLU A 549 -3.16 31.40 -0.75
C GLU A 549 -4.63 31.02 -0.93
N ALA A 550 -5.13 30.04 -0.17
CA ALA A 550 -6.55 29.81 -0.05
C ALA A 550 -7.00 29.87 1.42
N THR A 551 -7.57 31.00 1.76
CA THR A 551 -8.03 31.32 3.12
C THR A 551 -9.55 31.47 3.19
N SER A 552 -10.29 30.84 2.29
CA SER A 552 -11.76 30.99 2.14
C SER A 552 -12.59 30.55 3.37
N SER A 553 -11.96 29.93 4.36
CA SER A 553 -12.65 29.36 5.54
C SER A 553 -12.11 29.86 6.89
N ILE A 554 -11.36 30.98 6.91
CA ILE A 554 -10.75 31.53 8.11
C ILE A 554 -11.51 32.81 8.52
N ASP A 555 -11.73 32.99 9.84
CA ASP A 555 -12.32 34.22 10.35
C ASP A 555 -11.43 35.44 10.09
N THR A 556 -12.03 36.63 9.98
CA THR A 556 -11.35 37.88 9.57
C THR A 556 -10.20 38.29 10.48
N ARG A 557 -10.26 37.93 11.79
CA ARG A 557 -9.19 38.27 12.73
C ARG A 557 -7.97 37.37 12.53
N THR A 558 -8.19 36.08 12.48
CA THR A 558 -7.12 35.10 12.23
C THR A 558 -6.51 35.30 10.85
N GLU A 559 -7.34 35.65 9.86
CA GLU A 559 -6.90 35.99 8.52
C GLU A 559 -5.85 37.12 8.50
N ARG A 560 -6.09 38.20 9.26
CA ARG A 560 -5.12 39.31 9.35
C ARG A 560 -3.80 38.88 9.98
N ILE A 561 -3.85 37.97 10.97
CA ILE A 561 -2.66 37.43 11.64
C ILE A 561 -1.84 36.57 10.67
N VAL A 562 -2.51 35.73 9.90
CA VAL A 562 -1.90 34.88 8.86
C VAL A 562 -1.26 35.74 7.78
N GLN A 563 -1.98 36.78 7.29
CA GLN A 563 -1.48 37.70 6.27
C GLN A 563 -0.23 38.47 6.74
N ASP A 564 -0.24 38.97 7.96
CA ASP A 564 0.94 39.65 8.54
C ASP A 564 2.15 38.71 8.69
N GLY A 565 1.89 37.44 9.06
CA GLY A 565 2.93 36.41 9.11
C GLY A 565 3.49 36.08 7.71
N MET A 566 2.63 36.00 6.70
CA MET A 566 3.05 35.80 5.30
C MET A 566 3.85 36.98 4.77
N ASP A 567 3.42 38.23 5.03
CA ASP A 567 4.12 39.44 4.58
C ASP A 567 5.52 39.54 5.21
N LYS A 568 5.66 39.17 6.48
CA LYS A 568 6.98 39.08 7.14
C LYS A 568 7.86 38.00 6.54
N LEU A 569 7.27 36.84 6.23
CA LEU A 569 8.00 35.74 5.59
C LEU A 569 8.48 36.10 4.19
N MET A 570 7.67 36.84 3.41
CA MET A 570 8.01 37.26 2.03
C MET A 570 9.09 38.32 1.95
N ALA A 571 9.31 39.11 3.01
CA ALA A 571 10.21 40.25 2.98
C ALA A 571 11.64 39.85 2.56
N GLY A 572 12.16 40.48 1.49
CA GLY A 572 13.50 40.26 0.97
C GLY A 572 13.71 38.97 0.20
N ARG A 573 12.66 38.19 -0.09
CA ARG A 573 12.72 36.92 -0.82
C ARG A 573 11.97 37.00 -2.14
N THR A 574 12.47 36.27 -3.14
CA THR A 574 11.71 36.06 -4.38
C THR A 574 10.49 35.21 -4.07
N THR A 575 9.29 35.71 -4.33
CA THR A 575 8.07 35.04 -3.89
C THR A 575 7.10 34.87 -5.04
N PHE A 576 6.64 33.65 -5.24
CA PHE A 576 5.55 33.30 -6.16
C PHE A 576 4.28 33.02 -5.36
N VAL A 577 3.24 33.81 -5.59
CA VAL A 577 1.97 33.70 -4.87
C VAL A 577 0.86 33.31 -5.83
N ILE A 578 0.19 32.20 -5.58
CA ILE A 578 -1.10 31.90 -6.20
C ILE A 578 -2.14 32.66 -5.42
N ALA A 579 -2.49 33.84 -5.94
CA ALA A 579 -3.30 34.78 -5.17
C ALA A 579 -4.80 34.54 -5.41
N HIS A 580 -5.50 34.36 -4.31
CA HIS A 580 -6.96 34.31 -4.25
C HIS A 580 -7.56 35.58 -3.62
N ARG A 581 -6.71 36.54 -3.18
CA ARG A 581 -7.10 37.78 -2.51
C ARG A 581 -6.63 39.00 -3.26
N LEU A 582 -7.52 39.98 -3.34
CA LEU A 582 -7.23 41.26 -3.97
C LEU A 582 -6.10 42.05 -3.28
N SER A 583 -5.98 41.95 -1.93
CA SER A 583 -4.92 42.63 -1.17
C SER A 583 -3.53 42.11 -1.51
N THR A 584 -3.36 40.79 -1.58
CA THR A 584 -2.08 40.15 -1.92
C THR A 584 -1.68 40.47 -3.36
N VAL A 585 -2.64 40.44 -4.27
CA VAL A 585 -2.42 40.81 -5.69
C VAL A 585 -1.97 42.26 -5.80
N LYS A 586 -2.68 43.18 -5.15
CA LYS A 586 -2.41 44.62 -5.22
C LYS A 586 -0.99 44.99 -4.74
N ASN A 587 -0.52 44.31 -3.70
CA ASN A 587 0.77 44.57 -3.07
C ASN A 587 1.93 43.77 -3.68
N SER A 588 1.72 43.16 -4.86
CA SER A 588 2.77 42.43 -5.57
C SER A 588 3.50 43.34 -6.55
N ASP A 589 4.82 43.12 -6.69
CA ASP A 589 5.65 43.91 -7.61
C ASP A 589 5.31 43.63 -9.07
N CYS A 590 4.89 42.40 -9.35
CA CYS A 590 4.46 41.97 -10.67
C CYS A 590 3.26 41.03 -10.56
N ILE A 591 2.25 41.30 -11.36
CA ILE A 591 1.07 40.45 -11.50
C ILE A 591 1.13 39.80 -12.89
N MET A 592 0.94 38.50 -12.92
CA MET A 592 0.84 37.69 -14.15
C MET A 592 -0.55 37.10 -14.28
N VAL A 593 -1.26 37.47 -15.30
CA VAL A 593 -2.60 36.98 -15.58
C VAL A 593 -2.49 35.76 -16.50
N LEU A 594 -3.00 34.63 -16.02
CA LEU A 594 -3.02 33.37 -16.76
C LEU A 594 -4.42 33.09 -17.31
N GLU A 595 -4.49 32.73 -18.58
CA GLU A 595 -5.68 32.21 -19.23
C GLU A 595 -5.30 31.07 -20.18
N GLN A 596 -5.97 29.93 -20.04
CA GLN A 596 -5.75 28.72 -20.86
C GLN A 596 -4.26 28.36 -21.03
N GLY A 597 -3.49 28.38 -19.94
CA GLY A 597 -2.08 28.01 -19.94
C GLY A 597 -1.10 29.03 -20.52
N ARG A 598 -1.55 30.25 -20.78
CA ARG A 598 -0.72 31.34 -21.29
C ARG A 598 -0.71 32.53 -20.36
N ILE A 599 0.41 33.23 -20.26
CA ILE A 599 0.47 34.54 -19.61
C ILE A 599 0.00 35.58 -20.64
N ILE A 600 -1.16 36.16 -20.39
CA ILE A 600 -1.81 37.12 -21.30
C ILE A 600 -1.55 38.58 -20.93
N GLU A 601 -1.34 38.87 -19.65
CA GLU A 601 -1.02 40.21 -19.15
C GLU A 601 0.06 40.09 -18.07
N ARG A 602 0.92 41.11 -18.00
CA ARG A 602 1.99 41.24 -17.00
C ARG A 602 2.22 42.72 -16.69
N GLY A 603 2.32 43.05 -15.42
CA GLY A 603 2.61 44.42 -14.97
C GLY A 603 2.31 44.60 -13.48
N SER A 604 2.49 45.82 -12.98
CA SER A 604 2.04 46.25 -11.66
C SER A 604 0.52 46.41 -11.61
N HIS A 605 -0.04 46.50 -10.40
CA HIS A 605 -1.48 46.76 -10.22
C HIS A 605 -1.97 47.99 -11.04
N ASP A 606 -1.27 49.11 -10.88
CA ASP A 606 -1.69 50.37 -11.49
C ASP A 606 -1.61 50.30 -13.03
N GLU A 607 -0.56 49.68 -13.57
CA GLU A 607 -0.40 49.50 -15.03
C GLU A 607 -1.53 48.63 -15.61
N LEU A 608 -1.85 47.49 -14.95
CA LEU A 608 -2.90 46.57 -15.44
C LEU A 608 -4.30 47.15 -15.28
N ILE A 609 -4.56 47.95 -14.24
CA ILE A 609 -5.84 48.69 -14.11
C ILE A 609 -5.98 49.72 -15.22
N ALA A 610 -4.90 50.45 -15.59
CA ALA A 610 -4.92 51.43 -16.67
C ALA A 610 -5.15 50.78 -18.03
N GLN A 611 -4.66 49.57 -18.26
CA GLN A 611 -4.86 48.79 -19.51
C GLN A 611 -6.32 48.37 -19.73
N LYS A 612 -7.15 48.30 -18.67
CA LYS A 612 -8.55 47.82 -18.70
C LYS A 612 -8.73 46.45 -19.35
N GLY A 613 -7.73 45.60 -19.22
CA GLY A 613 -7.71 44.23 -19.78
C GLY A 613 -8.41 43.22 -18.89
N LYS A 614 -7.96 41.95 -18.98
CA LYS A 614 -8.51 40.84 -18.20
C LYS A 614 -8.34 41.02 -16.69
N TYR A 615 -7.17 41.54 -16.24
CA TYR A 615 -6.93 41.87 -14.84
C TYR A 615 -7.96 42.86 -14.32
N TYR A 616 -8.25 43.91 -15.06
CA TYR A 616 -9.26 44.90 -14.68
C TYR A 616 -10.64 44.25 -14.48
N GLN A 617 -11.04 43.36 -15.42
CA GLN A 617 -12.31 42.64 -15.32
C GLN A 617 -12.35 41.76 -14.06
N LEU A 618 -11.28 40.99 -13.77
CA LEU A 618 -11.18 40.13 -12.58
C LEU A 618 -11.19 40.97 -11.30
N TYR A 619 -10.54 42.13 -11.28
CA TYR A 619 -10.45 43.00 -10.12
C TYR A 619 -11.77 43.73 -9.82
N THR A 620 -12.48 44.22 -10.83
CA THR A 620 -13.73 44.98 -10.68
C THR A 620 -14.97 44.10 -10.61
N GLY A 621 -14.84 42.78 -10.89
CA GLY A 621 -15.99 41.87 -10.96
C GLY A 621 -16.90 42.10 -12.15
N LEU A 622 -16.50 42.95 -13.10
CA LEU A 622 -17.22 43.21 -14.34
C LEU A 622 -16.96 42.05 -15.30
N HIS A 623 -17.92 41.12 -15.39
CA HIS A 623 -17.96 40.13 -16.45
C HIS A 623 -18.53 40.82 -17.71
N GLY A 624 -17.72 40.90 -18.77
CA GLY A 624 -18.16 41.37 -20.09
C GLY A 624 -19.02 40.32 -20.79
#